data_d302354990604691fca3c5fe81a16eaa
#
_entry.id   d302354990604691fca3c5fe81a16eaa
#
_cell.length_a   1.000
_cell.length_b   1.000
_cell.length_c   1.000
_cell.angle_alpha   90.00
_cell.angle_beta   90.00
_cell.angle_gamma   90.00
#
_symmetry.space_group_name_H-M   'P 1'
#
loop_
_entity.id
_entity.type
_entity.pdbx_description
1 polymer ?
#
loop_
_entity_poly.entity_id
_entity_poly.type
_entity_poly.pdbx_seq_one_letter_code
_entity_poly.pdbx_strand_id
1 'polypeptide(L)' 'MPKLIIEPKKAKDGQIEYTVNYHDPKSDNSFTITTTNNLNEAVDKLKSTLVSEVELMQQKK' A
#
# COMPACT_ATOMS: atom_id res chain seq x y z
N MET A 1 14.14 -0.23 4.38
CA MET A 1 13.23 0.49 3.52
C MET A 1 11.84 -0.12 3.59
N PRO A 2 10.79 0.67 3.80
CA PRO A 2 9.45 0.08 3.88
C PRO A 2 9.01 -0.51 2.54
N LYS A 3 8.14 -1.49 2.62
CA LYS A 3 7.59 -2.15 1.45
C LYS A 3 6.11 -1.79 1.31
N LEU A 4 5.71 -1.53 0.09
CA LEU A 4 4.30 -1.33 -0.25
C LEU A 4 3.87 -2.45 -1.18
N ILE A 5 2.79 -3.11 -0.81
CA ILE A 5 2.34 -4.31 -1.50
C ILE A 5 0.85 -4.17 -1.82
N ILE A 6 0.46 -4.52 -3.03
CA ILE A 6 -0.94 -4.66 -3.40
C ILE A 6 -1.26 -6.15 -3.50
N GLU A 7 -2.25 -6.58 -2.74
CA GLU A 7 -2.68 -7.98 -2.76
C GLU A 7 -4.11 -8.09 -3.27
N PRO A 8 -4.33 -8.81 -4.37
CA PRO A 8 -5.71 -9.09 -4.80
C PRO A 8 -6.29 -10.22 -3.97
N LYS A 9 -7.57 -10.11 -3.65
CA LYS A 9 -8.27 -11.12 -2.89
C LYS A 9 -9.70 -11.23 -3.42
N LYS A 10 -10.14 -12.46 -3.64
CA LYS A 10 -11.49 -12.71 -4.12
C LYS A 10 -12.48 -12.68 -2.95
N ALA A 11 -13.46 -11.80 -3.03
CA ALA A 11 -14.50 -11.70 -2.01
C ALA A 11 -15.57 -12.78 -2.21
N LYS A 12 -16.45 -12.90 -1.24
CA LYS A 12 -17.51 -13.92 -1.26
C LYS A 12 -18.47 -13.75 -2.42
N ASP A 13 -18.68 -12.52 -2.86
CA ASP A 13 -19.58 -12.22 -3.97
C ASP A 13 -18.91 -12.40 -5.34
N GLY A 14 -17.69 -12.88 -5.37
CA GLY A 14 -16.94 -13.10 -6.59
C GLY A 14 -16.16 -11.89 -7.08
N GLN A 15 -16.33 -10.76 -6.46
CA GLN A 15 -15.56 -9.56 -6.82
C GLN A 15 -14.17 -9.64 -6.24
N ILE A 16 -13.24 -8.94 -6.89
CA ILE A 16 -11.87 -8.90 -6.43
C ILE A 16 -11.65 -7.62 -5.65
N GLU A 17 -11.10 -7.77 -4.44
CA GLU A 17 -10.71 -6.63 -3.62
C GLU A 17 -9.20 -6.53 -3.63
N TYR A 18 -8.70 -5.29 -3.65
CA TYR A 18 -7.27 -5.02 -3.62
C TYR A 18 -6.94 -4.35 -2.30
N THR A 19 -5.99 -4.92 -1.59
CA THR A 19 -5.55 -4.39 -0.30
C THR A 19 -4.14 -3.85 -0.47
N VAL A 20 -3.95 -2.59 -0.08
CA VAL A 20 -2.64 -1.94 -0.10
C VAL A 20 -2.07 -2.02 1.31
N ASN A 21 -0.96 -2.70 1.46
CA ASN A 21 -0.32 -2.93 2.74
C ASN A 21 1.03 -2.22 2.80
N TYR A 22 1.35 -1.74 3.99
CA TYR A 22 2.64 -1.13 4.30
C TYR A 22 3.35 -2.02 5.32
N HIS A 23 4.61 -2.30 5.05
CA HIS A 23 5.44 -3.09 5.97
C HIS A 23 6.78 -2.40 6.18
N ASP A 24 7.11 -2.14 7.45
CA ASP A 24 8.40 -1.57 7.83
C ASP A 24 9.26 -2.68 8.41
N PRO A 25 10.30 -3.12 7.67
CA PRO A 25 11.13 -4.22 8.14
C PRO A 25 11.97 -3.88 9.36
N LYS A 26 12.24 -2.60 9.62
CA LYS A 26 13.04 -2.22 10.78
C LYS A 26 12.29 -2.40 12.08
N SER A 27 11.01 -2.05 12.11
CA SER A 27 10.18 -2.17 13.30
C SER A 27 9.27 -3.38 13.25
N ASP A 28 9.27 -4.10 12.13
CA ASP A 28 8.38 -5.24 11.88
C ASP A 28 6.90 -4.87 12.02
N ASN A 29 6.58 -3.61 11.78
CA ASN A 29 5.21 -3.14 11.80
C ASN A 29 4.60 -3.26 10.41
N SER A 30 3.35 -3.70 10.38
CA SER A 30 2.58 -3.82 9.14
C SER A 30 1.19 -3.26 9.38
N PHE A 31 0.64 -2.58 8.40
CA PHE A 31 -0.74 -2.16 8.48
C PHE A 31 -1.33 -2.00 7.09
N THR A 32 -2.65 -2.05 7.02
CA THR A 32 -3.38 -1.87 5.77
C THR A 32 -3.67 -0.39 5.58
N ILE A 33 -3.25 0.14 4.43
CA ILE A 33 -3.49 1.54 4.09
C ILE A 33 -4.91 1.72 3.57
N THR A 34 -5.32 0.86 2.65
CA THR A 34 -6.66 0.94 2.07
C THR A 34 -7.06 -0.41 1.49
N THR A 35 -8.36 -0.62 1.39
CA THR A 35 -8.94 -1.76 0.69
C THR A 35 -9.98 -1.21 -0.28
N THR A 36 -9.90 -1.61 -1.53
CA THR A 36 -10.80 -1.13 -2.56
C THR A 36 -11.02 -2.21 -3.60
N ASN A 37 -12.17 -2.17 -4.26
CA ASN A 37 -12.47 -3.08 -5.37
C ASN A 37 -12.05 -2.49 -6.72
N ASN A 38 -11.43 -1.33 -6.72
CA ASN A 38 -10.97 -0.66 -7.93
C ASN A 38 -9.44 -0.66 -7.96
N LEU A 39 -8.87 -1.36 -8.94
CA LEU A 39 -7.42 -1.48 -9.05
C LEU A 39 -6.74 -0.13 -9.25
N ASN A 40 -7.35 0.76 -10.04
CA ASN A 40 -6.77 2.08 -10.26
C ASN A 40 -6.67 2.88 -8.96
N GLU A 41 -7.68 2.79 -8.10
CA GLU A 41 -7.62 3.44 -6.80
C GLU A 41 -6.54 2.86 -5.91
N ALA A 42 -6.37 1.54 -5.94
CA ALA A 42 -5.32 0.89 -5.17
C ALA A 42 -3.94 1.35 -5.63
N VAL A 43 -3.73 1.39 -6.94
CA VAL A 43 -2.46 1.85 -7.51
C VAL A 43 -2.20 3.30 -7.16
N ASP A 44 -3.22 4.15 -7.26
CA ASP A 44 -3.08 5.56 -6.92
C ASP A 44 -2.68 5.74 -5.45
N LYS A 45 -3.28 4.97 -4.57
CA LYS A 45 -2.98 5.06 -3.15
C LYS A 45 -1.56 4.59 -2.85
N LEU A 46 -1.16 3.51 -3.49
CA LEU A 46 0.20 3.00 -3.36
C LEU A 46 1.20 4.04 -3.87
N LYS A 47 0.92 4.62 -5.02
CA LYS A 47 1.79 5.64 -5.62
C LYS A 47 1.91 6.85 -4.71
N SER A 48 0.81 7.36 -4.19
CA SER A 48 0.82 8.52 -3.30
C SER A 48 1.65 8.26 -2.04
N THR A 49 1.47 7.08 -1.46
CA THR A 49 2.20 6.71 -0.25
C THR A 49 3.69 6.58 -0.55
N LEU A 50 4.03 5.95 -1.67
CA LEU A 50 5.43 5.79 -2.05
C LEU A 50 6.10 7.13 -2.30
N VAL A 51 5.41 8.04 -3.00
CA VAL A 51 5.93 9.38 -3.26
C VAL A 51 6.20 10.11 -1.95
N SER A 52 5.27 10.04 -1.00
CA SER A 52 5.45 10.66 0.31
C SER A 52 6.66 10.12 1.05
N GLU A 53 6.85 8.79 1.01
CA GLU A 53 7.99 8.16 1.67
C GLU A 53 9.31 8.59 1.03
N VAL A 54 9.36 8.64 -0.29
CA VAL A 54 10.56 9.08 -0.99
C VAL A 54 10.88 10.53 -0.68
N GLU A 55 9.86 11.40 -0.63
CA GLU A 55 10.06 12.79 -0.29
C GLU A 55 10.62 12.96 1.11
N LEU A 56 10.12 12.18 2.07
CA LEU A 56 10.64 12.22 3.43
C LEU A 56 12.09 11.80 3.48
N MET A 57 12.47 10.80 2.71
CA MET A 57 13.86 10.36 2.65
C MET A 57 14.78 11.44 2.04
N GLN A 58 14.28 12.18 1.05
CA GLN A 58 15.04 13.25 0.41
C GLN A 58 15.22 14.46 1.32
N GLN A 59 14.25 14.71 2.19
CA GLN A 59 14.33 15.83 3.13
C GLN A 59 15.27 15.57 4.29
N LYS A 60 15.57 14.33 4.52
CA LYS A 60 16.44 13.91 5.62
C LYS A 60 17.90 13.97 5.18
N LYS A 61 18.53 15.04 5.48
CA LYS A 61 19.96 15.18 5.21
C LYS A 61 20.78 15.24 6.48
#